data_0b70d7951f7010ce92481c3b7a869919
#
_entry.id   0b70d7951f7010ce92481c3b7a869919
#
_cell.length_a   1.000
_cell.length_b   1.000
_cell.length_c   1.000
_cell.angle_alpha   90.00
_cell.angle_beta   90.00
_cell.angle_gamma   90.00
#
_symmetry.space_group_name_H-M   'P 1'
#
loop_
_entity.id
_entity.type
_entity.pdbx_description
1 polymer ?
#
loop_
_entity_poly.entity_id
_entity_poly.type
_entity_poly.pdbx_seq_one_letter_code
_entity_poly.pdbx_strand_id
1 'polypeptide(L)'
;MENTIDLHTHTVKSDRTFLPDDLLRLAESQNLSILSITDHESVDAYYDMDRSLFSGKIIPGIELRTSCFGVAIELLGYGFDIDKMKETIKKYHYKNTEELDSYMIHLAYEQYTKKGVKLDSDFIEGFSLSTSPRLSKYIKSAILKHPENESFSKEIPEGKSFFRTCMTNPDHPLFLDLSPAFPTVEE
;
A
#
# COMPACT_ATOMS: atom_id res chain seq x y z
N MET A 1 -33.30 -12.10 0.92
CA MET A 1 -32.08 -11.70 0.18
C MET A 1 -30.96 -11.74 1.20
N GLU A 2 -29.87 -12.46 0.92
CA GLU A 2 -28.69 -12.42 1.78
C GLU A 2 -28.09 -11.01 1.67
N ASN A 3 -27.79 -10.40 2.83
CA ASN A 3 -27.12 -9.10 2.87
C ASN A 3 -25.65 -9.31 2.47
N THR A 4 -25.29 -8.90 1.27
CA THR A 4 -23.91 -8.96 0.78
C THR A 4 -23.19 -7.67 1.15
N ILE A 5 -22.03 -7.78 1.79
CA ILE A 5 -21.29 -6.66 2.37
C ILE A 5 -19.85 -6.70 1.84
N ASP A 6 -19.33 -5.56 1.38
CA ASP A 6 -17.92 -5.38 1.09
C ASP A 6 -17.40 -4.13 1.79
N LEU A 7 -16.50 -4.33 2.76
CA LEU A 7 -15.96 -3.27 3.60
C LEU A 7 -14.48 -2.95 3.30
N HIS A 8 -13.89 -3.56 2.26
CA HIS A 8 -12.48 -3.33 1.94
C HIS A 8 -12.29 -3.20 0.44
N THR A 9 -12.52 -2.01 -0.08
CA THR A 9 -12.39 -1.70 -1.50
C THR A 9 -11.55 -0.45 -1.74
N HIS A 10 -10.91 -0.38 -2.90
CA HIS A 10 -10.02 0.71 -3.28
C HIS A 10 -10.38 1.27 -4.65
N THR A 11 -10.02 2.54 -4.86
CA THR A 11 -10.23 3.27 -6.11
C THR A 11 -8.92 3.83 -6.68
N VAL A 12 -9.04 4.60 -7.75
CA VAL A 12 -7.91 5.38 -8.32
C VAL A 12 -7.39 6.47 -7.38
N LYS A 13 -8.06 6.69 -6.23
CA LYS A 13 -7.59 7.65 -5.21
C LYS A 13 -6.48 7.08 -4.35
N SER A 14 -6.18 5.79 -4.52
CA SER A 14 -5.02 5.11 -3.94
C SER A 14 -4.31 4.22 -4.97
N ASP A 15 -4.50 2.92 -4.94
CA ASP A 15 -3.68 1.95 -5.68
C ASP A 15 -4.46 1.06 -6.67
N ARG A 16 -5.72 1.39 -6.98
CA ARG A 16 -6.56 0.64 -7.91
C ARG A 16 -6.95 1.44 -9.14
N THR A 17 -7.67 0.80 -10.04
CA THR A 17 -8.02 1.35 -11.37
C THR A 17 -9.47 1.77 -11.49
N PHE A 18 -10.35 1.43 -10.55
CA PHE A 18 -11.74 1.82 -10.58
C PHE A 18 -11.91 3.28 -10.20
N LEU A 19 -12.65 4.04 -11.02
CA LEU A 19 -13.17 5.32 -10.58
C LEU A 19 -14.19 5.09 -9.46
N PRO A 20 -14.40 6.05 -8.53
CA PRO A 20 -15.38 5.90 -7.46
C PRO A 20 -16.79 5.53 -7.99
N ASP A 21 -17.26 6.19 -9.04
CA ASP A 21 -18.56 5.92 -9.65
C ASP A 21 -18.65 4.50 -10.27
N ASP A 22 -17.57 4.02 -10.90
CA ASP A 22 -17.55 2.69 -11.48
C ASP A 22 -17.59 1.62 -10.40
N LEU A 23 -16.95 1.87 -9.26
CA LEU A 23 -17.04 0.98 -8.10
C LEU A 23 -18.46 0.94 -7.54
N LEU A 24 -19.15 2.08 -7.45
CA LEU A 24 -20.55 2.14 -7.02
C LEU A 24 -21.48 1.38 -7.97
N ARG A 25 -21.31 1.54 -9.29
CA ARG A 25 -22.07 0.78 -10.30
C ARG A 25 -21.82 -0.71 -10.19
N LEU A 26 -20.59 -1.12 -9.95
CA LEU A 26 -20.24 -2.53 -9.74
C LEU A 26 -20.91 -3.08 -8.49
N ALA A 27 -20.85 -2.34 -7.37
CA ALA A 27 -21.50 -2.71 -6.11
C ALA A 27 -23.02 -2.87 -6.28
N GLU A 28 -23.65 -1.96 -6.99
CA GLU A 28 -25.11 -2.04 -7.33
C GLU A 28 -25.40 -3.28 -8.17
N SER A 29 -24.60 -3.54 -9.21
CA SER A 29 -24.78 -4.72 -10.09
C SER A 29 -24.61 -6.06 -9.37
N GLN A 30 -23.81 -6.09 -8.29
CA GLN A 30 -23.60 -7.24 -7.44
C GLN A 30 -24.61 -7.35 -6.28
N ASN A 31 -25.59 -6.44 -6.23
CA ASN A 31 -26.61 -6.36 -5.17
C ASN A 31 -26.00 -6.27 -3.76
N LEU A 32 -24.91 -5.52 -3.62
CA LEU A 32 -24.34 -5.24 -2.29
C LEU A 32 -25.33 -4.44 -1.47
N SER A 33 -25.45 -4.76 -0.19
CA SER A 33 -26.26 -4.02 0.78
C SER A 33 -25.45 -2.93 1.49
N ILE A 34 -24.15 -3.18 1.69
CA ILE A 34 -23.23 -2.26 2.36
C ILE A 34 -21.89 -2.27 1.63
N LEU A 35 -21.35 -1.08 1.39
CA LEU A 35 -20.04 -0.84 0.80
C LEU A 35 -19.22 0.09 1.68
N SER A 36 -17.91 -0.11 1.73
CA SER A 36 -16.96 0.88 2.23
C SER A 36 -15.79 1.01 1.26
N ILE A 37 -15.42 2.24 0.93
CA ILE A 37 -14.20 2.57 0.18
C ILE A 37 -13.12 2.86 1.23
N THR A 38 -12.02 2.13 1.15
CA THR A 38 -10.92 2.18 2.12
C THR A 38 -9.60 2.52 1.45
N ASP A 39 -9.60 3.56 0.64
CA ASP A 39 -8.39 4.01 -0.05
C ASP A 39 -7.26 4.31 0.94
N HIS A 40 -6.01 3.99 0.56
CA HIS A 40 -4.82 4.24 1.36
C HIS A 40 -4.63 5.75 1.59
N GLU A 41 -4.60 6.17 2.84
CA GLU A 41 -4.39 7.55 3.29
C GLU A 41 -5.21 8.59 2.51
N SER A 42 -6.38 8.20 1.98
CA SER A 42 -7.24 9.08 1.19
C SER A 42 -8.72 8.86 1.49
N VAL A 43 -9.43 9.98 1.57
CA VAL A 43 -10.90 10.02 1.63
C VAL A 43 -11.50 10.72 0.41
N ASP A 44 -10.67 11.01 -0.60
CA ASP A 44 -11.07 11.83 -1.76
C ASP A 44 -12.13 11.16 -2.63
N ALA A 45 -12.22 9.83 -2.63
CA ALA A 45 -13.28 9.11 -3.32
C ALA A 45 -14.68 9.54 -2.86
N TYR A 46 -14.84 9.90 -1.57
CA TYR A 46 -16.13 10.32 -1.00
C TYR A 46 -16.61 11.69 -1.46
N TYR A 47 -15.72 12.54 -1.98
CA TYR A 47 -16.08 13.83 -2.57
C TYR A 47 -16.37 13.73 -4.06
N ASP A 48 -15.79 12.74 -4.74
CA ASP A 48 -15.86 12.62 -6.20
C ASP A 48 -16.97 11.66 -6.66
N MET A 49 -17.56 10.86 -5.76
CA MET A 49 -18.58 9.86 -6.13
C MET A 49 -19.99 10.46 -6.22
N ASP A 50 -20.75 9.99 -7.19
CA ASP A 50 -22.21 10.17 -7.24
C ASP A 50 -22.92 9.08 -6.43
N ARG A 51 -23.31 9.40 -5.20
CA ARG A 51 -23.97 8.46 -4.28
C ARG A 51 -25.27 7.87 -4.82
N SER A 52 -25.90 8.51 -5.80
CA SER A 52 -27.15 8.00 -6.39
C SER A 52 -26.95 6.72 -7.23
N LEU A 53 -25.71 6.36 -7.55
CA LEU A 53 -25.34 5.18 -8.30
C LEU A 53 -25.38 3.87 -7.50
N PHE A 54 -25.57 3.97 -6.19
CA PHE A 54 -25.63 2.82 -5.30
C PHE A 54 -26.79 2.97 -4.30
N SER A 55 -27.72 2.01 -4.32
CA SER A 55 -28.90 2.02 -3.47
C SER A 55 -28.63 1.51 -2.04
N GLY A 56 -27.50 0.84 -1.83
CA GLY A 56 -27.07 0.32 -0.55
C GLY A 56 -26.50 1.39 0.38
N LYS A 57 -26.06 0.96 1.56
CA LYS A 57 -25.45 1.82 2.57
C LYS A 57 -23.96 1.98 2.32
N ILE A 58 -23.47 3.21 2.23
CA ILE A 58 -22.03 3.52 2.19
C ILE A 58 -21.57 3.88 3.61
N ILE A 59 -20.58 3.14 4.12
CA ILE A 59 -19.90 3.43 5.39
C ILE A 59 -18.56 4.09 5.05
N PRO A 60 -18.27 5.31 5.52
CA PRO A 60 -16.95 5.92 5.36
C PRO A 60 -15.87 4.98 5.91
N GLY A 61 -14.88 4.67 5.08
CA GLY A 61 -13.75 3.82 5.43
C GLY A 61 -12.44 4.42 4.95
N ILE A 62 -11.35 3.94 5.50
CA ILE A 62 -9.99 4.29 5.13
C ILE A 62 -9.05 3.15 5.51
N GLU A 63 -7.98 2.95 4.76
CA GLU A 63 -6.86 2.11 5.13
C GLU A 63 -5.63 2.99 5.41
N LEU A 64 -5.17 2.97 6.66
CA LEU A 64 -4.02 3.76 7.11
C LEU A 64 -2.81 2.87 7.30
N ARG A 65 -1.71 3.21 6.65
CA ARG A 65 -0.41 2.59 6.92
C ARG A 65 0.18 3.23 8.18
N THR A 66 0.50 2.41 9.14
CA THR A 66 0.99 2.84 10.44
C THR A 66 2.05 1.87 10.96
N SER A 67 2.69 2.20 12.05
CA SER A 67 3.61 1.31 12.74
C SER A 67 3.16 1.03 14.17
N CYS A 68 3.34 -0.22 14.59
CA CYS A 68 3.02 -0.67 15.94
C CYS A 68 4.14 -1.60 16.41
N PHE A 69 4.75 -1.29 17.56
CA PHE A 69 5.88 -2.05 18.12
C PHE A 69 7.02 -2.30 17.12
N GLY A 70 7.33 -1.32 16.27
CA GLY A 70 8.39 -1.43 15.25
C GLY A 70 8.02 -2.29 14.04
N VAL A 71 6.74 -2.56 13.82
CA VAL A 71 6.24 -3.30 12.65
C VAL A 71 5.29 -2.40 11.88
N ALA A 72 5.49 -2.31 10.56
CA ALA A 72 4.53 -1.65 9.67
C ALA A 72 3.26 -2.49 9.54
N ILE A 73 2.10 -1.87 9.75
CA ILE A 73 0.78 -2.50 9.65
C ILE A 73 -0.18 -1.60 8.87
N GLU A 74 -1.27 -2.19 8.38
CA GLU A 74 -2.36 -1.48 7.73
C GLU A 74 -3.60 -1.60 8.62
N LEU A 75 -4.19 -0.45 8.97
CA LEU A 75 -5.38 -0.36 9.81
C LEU A 75 -6.57 0.09 9.00
N LEU A 76 -7.65 -0.67 9.07
CA LEU A 76 -8.94 -0.29 8.50
C LEU A 76 -9.76 0.50 9.54
N GLY A 77 -10.08 1.75 9.20
CA GLY A 77 -10.92 2.62 10.00
C GLY A 77 -12.31 2.79 9.35
N TYR A 78 -13.37 2.87 10.17
CA TYR A 78 -14.74 2.98 9.66
C TYR A 78 -15.59 3.97 10.46
N GLY A 79 -16.57 4.58 9.79
CA GLY A 79 -17.64 5.34 10.44
C GLY A 79 -17.23 6.69 11.00
N PHE A 80 -16.15 7.26 10.51
CA PHE A 80 -15.64 8.57 10.89
C PHE A 80 -16.28 9.70 10.09
N ASP A 81 -16.07 10.92 10.55
CA ASP A 81 -16.37 12.15 9.81
C ASP A 81 -15.29 12.35 8.74
N ILE A 82 -15.74 12.46 7.47
CA ILE A 82 -14.83 12.49 6.30
C ILE A 82 -13.95 13.75 6.32
N ASP A 83 -14.51 14.92 6.68
CA ASP A 83 -13.75 16.16 6.70
C ASP A 83 -12.70 16.16 7.79
N LYS A 84 -13.05 15.68 8.99
CA LYS A 84 -12.08 15.52 10.09
C LYS A 84 -10.98 14.52 9.76
N MET A 85 -11.32 13.42 9.08
CA MET A 85 -10.33 12.46 8.64
C MET A 85 -9.36 13.07 7.63
N LYS A 86 -9.88 13.86 6.68
CA LYS A 86 -9.05 14.59 5.70
C LYS A 86 -8.06 15.54 6.39
N GLU A 87 -8.50 16.25 7.43
CA GLU A 87 -7.63 17.10 8.25
C GLU A 87 -6.59 16.28 9.02
N THR A 88 -6.98 15.14 9.57
CA THR A 88 -6.08 14.22 10.28
C THR A 88 -4.97 13.71 9.36
N ILE A 89 -5.31 13.24 8.16
CA ILE A 89 -4.33 12.78 7.17
C ILE A 89 -3.31 13.89 6.88
N LYS A 90 -3.76 15.13 6.66
CA LYS A 90 -2.89 16.27 6.42
C LYS A 90 -2.00 16.59 7.63
N LYS A 91 -2.54 16.52 8.83
CA LYS A 91 -1.83 16.83 10.07
C LYS A 91 -0.65 15.89 10.31
N TYR A 92 -0.84 14.60 10.06
CA TYR A 92 0.19 13.59 10.27
C TYR A 92 1.10 13.37 9.07
N HIS A 93 0.99 14.21 8.02
CA HIS A 93 1.86 14.18 6.84
C HIS A 93 2.01 12.77 6.24
N TYR A 94 0.89 12.05 6.12
CA TYR A 94 0.92 10.79 5.40
C TYR A 94 1.47 11.04 3.99
N LYS A 95 2.53 10.33 3.65
CA LYS A 95 3.16 10.44 2.34
C LYS A 95 2.20 9.92 1.28
N ASN A 96 2.07 10.68 0.19
CA ASN A 96 1.43 10.14 -1.01
C ASN A 96 2.25 8.97 -1.57
N THR A 97 1.69 8.24 -2.53
CA THR A 97 2.34 7.03 -3.08
C THR A 97 3.74 7.33 -3.65
N GLU A 98 3.92 8.47 -4.33
CA GLU A 98 5.22 8.85 -4.93
C GLU A 98 6.26 9.16 -3.87
N GLU A 99 5.89 9.94 -2.86
CA GLU A 99 6.77 10.26 -1.73
C GLU A 99 7.14 9.00 -0.93
N LEU A 100 6.18 8.10 -0.77
CA LEU A 100 6.40 6.84 -0.06
C LEU A 100 7.35 5.93 -0.85
N ASP A 101 7.12 5.73 -2.13
CA ASP A 101 7.98 4.90 -2.98
C ASP A 101 9.40 5.47 -3.05
N SER A 102 9.54 6.81 -3.14
CA SER A 102 10.84 7.48 -3.08
C SER A 102 11.54 7.24 -1.73
N TYR A 103 10.81 7.32 -0.63
CA TYR A 103 11.36 7.03 0.68
C TYR A 103 11.76 5.55 0.82
N MET A 104 10.90 4.63 0.39
CA MET A 104 11.11 3.20 0.49
C MET A 104 12.29 2.71 -0.34
N ILE A 105 12.55 3.29 -1.53
CA ILE A 105 13.72 2.89 -2.34
C ILE A 105 15.04 3.27 -1.65
N HIS A 106 15.10 4.45 -1.00
CA HIS A 106 16.26 4.84 -0.21
C HIS A 106 16.46 3.94 1.00
N LEU A 107 15.39 3.65 1.71
CA LEU A 107 15.40 2.75 2.86
C LEU A 107 15.84 1.33 2.48
N ALA A 108 15.36 0.84 1.33
CA ALA A 108 15.78 -0.45 0.79
C ALA A 108 17.27 -0.48 0.45
N TYR A 109 17.78 0.57 -0.22
CA TYR A 109 19.20 0.68 -0.53
C TYR A 109 20.07 0.63 0.73
N GLU A 110 19.71 1.43 1.73
CA GLU A 110 20.44 1.50 2.98
C GLU A 110 20.43 0.16 3.75
N GLN A 111 19.26 -0.44 3.93
CA GLN A 111 19.15 -1.67 4.71
C GLN A 111 19.77 -2.89 3.98
N TYR A 112 19.56 -3.01 2.68
CA TYR A 112 20.10 -4.14 1.94
C TYR A 112 21.61 -4.07 1.76
N THR A 113 22.18 -2.89 1.53
CA THR A 113 23.63 -2.73 1.48
C THR A 113 24.30 -3.00 2.83
N LYS A 114 23.68 -2.60 3.94
CA LYS A 114 24.13 -2.97 5.30
C LYS A 114 24.11 -4.49 5.55
N LYS A 115 23.18 -5.20 4.94
CA LYS A 115 23.09 -6.68 5.01
C LYS A 115 24.06 -7.38 4.05
N GLY A 116 24.81 -6.65 3.24
CA GLY A 116 25.76 -7.18 2.27
C GLY A 116 25.12 -7.54 0.92
N VAL A 117 23.90 -7.11 0.65
CA VAL A 117 23.27 -7.25 -0.66
C VAL A 117 23.95 -6.30 -1.65
N LYS A 118 24.44 -6.84 -2.76
CA LYS A 118 25.01 -6.06 -3.85
C LYS A 118 23.91 -5.42 -4.68
N LEU A 119 23.95 -4.09 -4.82
CA LEU A 119 23.05 -3.29 -5.67
C LEU A 119 23.89 -2.39 -6.58
N ASP A 120 23.33 -2.00 -7.73
CA ASP A 120 23.98 -1.05 -8.64
C ASP A 120 24.11 0.33 -7.99
N SER A 121 25.10 1.11 -8.43
CA SER A 121 25.32 2.49 -7.96
C SER A 121 24.15 3.43 -8.32
N ASP A 122 23.43 3.11 -9.39
CA ASP A 122 22.27 3.85 -9.89
C ASP A 122 20.92 3.24 -9.44
N PHE A 123 20.93 2.36 -8.42
CA PHE A 123 19.74 1.66 -7.94
C PHE A 123 18.60 2.60 -7.58
N ILE A 124 18.91 3.75 -6.95
CA ILE A 124 17.89 4.72 -6.56
C ILE A 124 17.40 5.49 -7.78
N GLU A 125 18.33 6.02 -8.59
CA GLU A 125 18.04 6.82 -9.78
C GLU A 125 17.36 5.99 -10.88
N GLY A 126 17.68 4.71 -10.96
CA GLY A 126 17.09 3.77 -11.91
C GLY A 126 15.63 3.44 -11.63
N PHE A 127 15.13 3.75 -10.43
CA PHE A 127 13.72 3.61 -10.12
C PHE A 127 12.92 4.80 -10.68
N SER A 128 12.06 4.53 -11.65
CA SER A 128 11.17 5.55 -12.24
C SER A 128 9.70 5.18 -12.00
N LEU A 129 8.99 6.04 -11.32
CA LEU A 129 7.57 5.85 -11.01
C LEU A 129 6.68 5.82 -12.26
N SER A 130 7.03 6.56 -13.29
CA SER A 130 6.24 6.67 -14.54
C SER A 130 6.32 5.42 -15.43
N THR A 131 7.36 4.60 -15.31
CA THR A 131 7.60 3.44 -16.17
C THR A 131 7.92 2.17 -15.41
N SER A 132 8.03 2.26 -14.07
CA SER A 132 8.52 1.16 -13.24
C SER A 132 7.48 0.12 -12.94
N PRO A 133 7.89 -1.15 -12.85
CA PRO A 133 7.12 -2.15 -12.14
C PRO A 133 6.93 -1.71 -10.68
N ARG A 134 5.98 -2.34 -9.97
CA ARG A 134 5.83 -2.13 -8.53
C ARG A 134 7.19 -2.20 -7.83
N LEU A 135 7.43 -1.33 -6.85
CA LEU A 135 8.69 -1.21 -6.11
C LEU A 135 9.29 -2.58 -5.70
N SER A 136 8.46 -3.48 -5.18
CA SER A 136 8.90 -4.82 -4.79
C SER A 136 9.43 -5.67 -5.96
N LYS A 137 8.90 -5.49 -7.17
CA LYS A 137 9.40 -6.17 -8.38
C LYS A 137 10.74 -5.58 -8.81
N TYR A 138 10.87 -4.25 -8.73
CA TYR A 138 12.13 -3.57 -9.03
C TYR A 138 13.24 -4.04 -8.10
N ILE A 139 13.01 -4.02 -6.80
CA ILE A 139 13.96 -4.50 -5.78
C ILE A 139 14.34 -5.96 -6.04
N LYS A 140 13.35 -6.84 -6.26
CA LYS A 140 13.63 -8.24 -6.57
C LYS A 140 14.54 -8.39 -7.78
N SER A 141 14.25 -7.68 -8.86
CA SER A 141 15.05 -7.72 -10.10
C SER A 141 16.48 -7.23 -9.87
N ALA A 142 16.65 -6.16 -9.10
CA ALA A 142 17.96 -5.63 -8.75
C ALA A 142 18.80 -6.63 -7.92
N ILE A 143 18.18 -7.32 -6.96
CA ILE A 143 18.87 -8.35 -6.17
C ILE A 143 19.32 -9.53 -7.06
N LEU A 144 18.42 -10.01 -7.93
CA LEU A 144 18.68 -11.15 -8.81
C LEU A 144 19.69 -10.86 -9.92
N LYS A 145 19.94 -9.60 -10.22
CA LYS A 145 20.89 -9.16 -11.27
C LYS A 145 22.34 -9.50 -10.91
N HIS A 146 22.68 -9.55 -9.62
CA HIS A 146 24.03 -9.74 -9.14
C HIS A 146 24.29 -11.18 -8.68
N PRO A 147 25.21 -11.92 -9.34
CA PRO A 147 25.60 -13.28 -8.89
C PRO A 147 26.10 -13.31 -7.44
N GLU A 148 26.71 -12.23 -6.97
CA GLU A 148 27.20 -12.09 -5.58
C GLU A 148 26.08 -12.23 -4.54
N ASN A 149 24.84 -12.01 -4.95
CA ASN A 149 23.66 -12.16 -4.10
C ASN A 149 23.11 -13.60 -4.07
N GLU A 150 23.88 -14.60 -4.51
CA GLU A 150 23.41 -16.00 -4.59
C GLU A 150 22.79 -16.51 -3.29
N SER A 151 23.40 -16.17 -2.15
CA SER A 151 22.89 -16.56 -0.82
C SER A 151 21.50 -15.99 -0.51
N PHE A 152 21.23 -14.76 -0.95
CA PHE A 152 19.93 -14.09 -0.80
C PHE A 152 18.92 -14.57 -1.86
N SER A 153 19.40 -14.78 -3.08
CA SER A 153 18.55 -15.19 -4.20
C SER A 153 17.92 -16.56 -4.00
N LYS A 154 18.64 -17.47 -3.37
CA LYS A 154 18.15 -18.81 -3.02
C LYS A 154 17.01 -18.82 -2.00
N GLU A 155 16.94 -17.77 -1.17
CA GLU A 155 15.87 -17.62 -0.18
C GLU A 155 14.58 -17.03 -0.78
N ILE A 156 14.60 -16.59 -2.05
CA ILE A 156 13.42 -16.04 -2.73
C ILE A 156 12.59 -17.18 -3.32
N PRO A 157 11.41 -17.49 -2.76
CA PRO A 157 10.62 -18.60 -3.23
C PRO A 157 10.02 -18.33 -4.62
N GLU A 158 10.05 -19.36 -5.48
CA GLU A 158 9.42 -19.30 -6.80
C GLU A 158 7.89 -19.21 -6.69
N GLY A 159 7.28 -18.47 -7.61
CA GLY A 159 5.82 -18.37 -7.73
C GLY A 159 5.12 -17.64 -6.58
N LYS A 160 5.86 -17.16 -5.57
CA LYS A 160 5.29 -16.40 -4.44
C LYS A 160 5.57 -14.91 -4.56
N SER A 161 4.74 -14.11 -3.86
CA SER A 161 4.91 -12.66 -3.79
C SER A 161 6.18 -12.31 -3.00
N PHE A 162 7.17 -11.73 -3.68
CA PHE A 162 8.40 -11.24 -3.02
C PHE A 162 8.09 -10.26 -1.89
N PHE A 163 7.13 -9.36 -2.10
CA PHE A 163 6.69 -8.42 -1.07
C PHE A 163 6.26 -9.16 0.21
N ARG A 164 5.26 -10.06 0.09
CA ARG A 164 4.68 -10.75 1.25
C ARG A 164 5.60 -11.78 1.90
N THR A 165 6.42 -12.47 1.10
CA THR A 165 7.21 -13.59 1.62
C THR A 165 8.61 -13.21 2.06
N CYS A 166 9.16 -12.12 1.51
CA CYS A 166 10.53 -11.70 1.79
C CYS A 166 10.58 -10.31 2.44
N MET A 167 10.00 -9.29 1.79
CA MET A 167 10.16 -7.90 2.25
C MET A 167 9.44 -7.61 3.57
N THR A 168 8.26 -8.18 3.79
CA THR A 168 7.46 -7.92 4.99
C THR A 168 7.50 -9.03 6.04
N ASN A 169 8.31 -10.05 5.83
CA ASN A 169 8.50 -11.14 6.79
C ASN A 169 9.74 -10.89 7.67
N PRO A 170 9.57 -10.58 8.97
CA PRO A 170 10.69 -10.26 9.87
C PRO A 170 11.75 -11.36 10.00
N ASP A 171 11.36 -12.62 9.80
CA ASP A 171 12.26 -13.77 9.89
C ASP A 171 13.06 -14.01 8.60
N HIS A 172 12.79 -13.25 7.54
CA HIS A 172 13.44 -13.44 6.25
C HIS A 172 14.71 -12.57 6.11
N PRO A 173 15.83 -13.10 5.53
CA PRO A 173 17.05 -12.28 5.34
C PRO A 173 16.84 -10.99 4.54
N LEU A 174 15.89 -11.00 3.62
CA LEU A 174 15.50 -9.83 2.82
C LEU A 174 14.35 -9.03 3.42
N PHE A 175 14.07 -9.19 4.72
CA PHE A 175 13.13 -8.30 5.42
C PHE A 175 13.54 -6.84 5.30
N LEU A 176 12.59 -5.99 4.98
CA LEU A 176 12.76 -4.55 4.93
C LEU A 176 11.90 -3.91 6.03
N ASP A 177 12.53 -3.33 7.02
CA ASP A 177 11.81 -2.60 8.05
C ASP A 177 11.24 -1.31 7.46
N LEU A 178 9.93 -1.30 7.30
CA LEU A 178 9.17 -0.15 6.80
C LEU A 178 8.58 0.71 7.91
N SER A 179 8.71 0.30 9.18
CA SER A 179 8.12 1.02 10.31
C SER A 179 8.52 2.50 10.39
N PRO A 180 9.77 2.92 10.02
CA PRO A 180 10.13 4.33 10.03
C PRO A 180 9.42 5.19 8.97
N ALA A 181 8.75 4.54 8.00
CA ALA A 181 8.04 5.25 6.94
C ALA A 181 6.66 5.76 7.38
N PHE A 182 6.12 5.26 8.49
CA PHE A 182 4.74 5.48 8.89
C PHE A 182 4.65 6.05 10.29
N PRO A 183 3.61 6.87 10.58
CA PRO A 183 3.31 7.28 11.95
C PRO A 183 3.00 6.06 12.83
N THR A 184 3.19 6.21 14.13
CA THR A 184 2.83 5.17 15.09
C THR A 184 1.32 5.16 15.34
N VAL A 185 0.79 4.02 15.82
CA VAL A 185 -0.64 3.94 16.19
C VAL A 185 -1.02 4.83 17.38
N GLU A 186 -0.03 5.37 18.10
CA GLU A 186 -0.22 6.23 19.26
C GLU A 186 -0.29 7.72 18.88
N GLU A 187 0.17 8.08 17.69
CA GLU A 187 0.08 9.42 17.12
C GLU A 187 -1.28 9.70 16.51
#